data_74e4f79b12e437e2afb204696b0206db
#
_entry.id   74e4f79b12e437e2afb204696b0206db
#
_cell.length_a   1.000
_cell.length_b   1.000
_cell.length_c   1.000
_cell.angle_alpha   90.00
_cell.angle_beta   90.00
_cell.angle_gamma   90.00
#
_symmetry.space_group_name_H-M   'P 1'
#
loop_
_entity.id
_entity.type
_entity.pdbx_description
1 polymer ?
#
loop_
_entity_poly.entity_id
_entity_poly.type
_entity_poly.pdbx_seq_one_letter_code
_entity_poly.pdbx_strand_id
1 'polypeptide(L)'
;MDQLVASGWQVSGLSRTAVPGSPAKHVAADLRSPESLHAALADLRPTHVFFTAWSRQETEAENIRVNAGMVRDLLAALGPQGSVRHVALVTGLKHYLGPFEAYGQGDVPDTPFLEDAERLDVDNFYYAQEDELFAAAAAYGFTWSVHRSHTVIGHAVGNAMNLASTLVVYAGIQRRLGRPFVFPGSRAQWDGVVDLTDAGLLADHQLWAATTPEATGTAFNVVNGDVVRWRRLWPRLAAHLGVEPEGPTDVPQPLEQQMAGADQVWADLVAEHGLVEPDLRRVASWWHTDADLGREMEVIADMTRSRLLGWTGYVSTERALLGLVDRYRAERLVP
;
A
#
# COMPACT_ATOMS: atom_id res chain seq x y z
N MET A 1 7.45 -4.45 -10.25
CA MET A 1 8.61 -5.05 -11.01
C MET A 1 8.14 -5.60 -12.35
N ASP A 2 7.03 -6.32 -12.38
CA ASP A 2 6.51 -6.98 -13.61
C ASP A 2 6.25 -6.00 -14.75
N GLN A 3 5.61 -4.84 -14.47
CA GLN A 3 5.37 -3.78 -15.46
C GLN A 3 6.66 -3.21 -16.04
N LEU A 4 7.69 -3.00 -15.21
CA LEU A 4 8.99 -2.52 -15.69
C LEU A 4 9.65 -3.53 -16.61
N VAL A 5 9.65 -4.82 -16.24
CA VAL A 5 10.19 -5.88 -17.10
C VAL A 5 9.39 -6.00 -18.39
N ALA A 6 8.05 -5.98 -18.32
CA ALA A 6 7.18 -6.00 -19.49
C ALA A 6 7.40 -4.79 -20.43
N SER A 7 7.82 -3.66 -19.87
CA SER A 7 8.19 -2.45 -20.62
C SER A 7 9.66 -2.45 -21.12
N GLY A 8 10.37 -3.57 -21.00
CA GLY A 8 11.75 -3.74 -21.51
C GLY A 8 12.85 -3.17 -20.60
N TRP A 9 12.56 -2.85 -19.35
CA TRP A 9 13.55 -2.38 -18.39
C TRP A 9 14.40 -3.53 -17.84
N GLN A 10 15.66 -3.23 -17.55
CA GLN A 10 16.49 -4.12 -16.73
C GLN A 10 16.21 -3.81 -15.25
N VAL A 11 15.56 -4.75 -14.56
CA VAL A 11 15.07 -4.53 -13.21
C VAL A 11 15.88 -5.31 -12.19
N SER A 12 16.33 -4.60 -11.14
CA SER A 12 16.92 -5.20 -9.94
C SER A 12 15.99 -4.97 -8.74
N GLY A 13 15.63 -6.04 -8.05
CA GLY A 13 14.81 -6.00 -6.85
C GLY A 13 15.68 -6.13 -5.60
N LEU A 14 15.77 -5.06 -4.80
CA LEU A 14 16.53 -5.07 -3.55
C LEU A 14 15.66 -5.54 -2.39
N SER A 15 16.07 -6.60 -1.74
CA SER A 15 15.39 -7.16 -0.55
C SER A 15 16.32 -8.11 0.21
N ARG A 16 16.01 -8.39 1.47
CA ARG A 16 16.77 -9.35 2.29
C ARG A 16 16.68 -10.77 1.76
N THR A 17 15.53 -11.14 1.19
CA THR A 17 15.25 -12.49 0.69
C THR A 17 14.67 -12.40 -0.71
N ALA A 18 15.11 -13.28 -1.60
CA ALA A 18 14.57 -13.35 -2.96
C ALA A 18 13.07 -13.65 -2.95
N VAL A 19 12.33 -12.99 -3.84
CA VAL A 19 10.91 -13.27 -4.08
C VAL A 19 10.81 -14.38 -5.13
N PRO A 20 10.29 -15.57 -4.80
CA PRO A 20 10.14 -16.66 -5.76
C PRO A 20 9.32 -16.21 -6.99
N GLY A 21 9.77 -16.58 -8.18
CA GLY A 21 9.08 -16.24 -9.43
C GLY A 21 9.19 -14.78 -9.87
N SER A 22 9.92 -13.92 -9.14
CA SER A 22 10.15 -12.54 -9.57
C SER A 22 10.96 -12.50 -10.87
N PRO A 23 10.55 -11.69 -11.86
CA PRO A 23 11.32 -11.51 -13.10
C PRO A 23 12.53 -10.59 -12.92
N ALA A 24 12.65 -9.90 -11.79
CA ALA A 24 13.74 -8.98 -11.51
C ALA A 24 14.98 -9.71 -10.97
N LYS A 25 16.18 -9.22 -11.30
CA LYS A 25 17.41 -9.70 -10.69
C LYS A 25 17.41 -9.37 -9.19
N HIS A 26 17.53 -10.37 -8.33
CA HIS A 26 17.60 -10.15 -6.89
C HIS A 26 18.94 -9.54 -6.48
N VAL A 27 18.88 -8.48 -5.68
CA VAL A 27 20.01 -7.85 -4.99
C VAL A 27 19.77 -8.01 -3.49
N ALA A 28 20.55 -8.89 -2.86
CA ALA A 28 20.40 -9.17 -1.44
C ALA A 28 21.02 -8.05 -0.61
N ALA A 29 20.18 -7.27 0.10
CA ALA A 29 20.62 -6.24 1.03
C ALA A 29 19.54 -5.93 2.08
N ASP A 30 19.97 -5.44 3.25
CA ASP A 30 19.09 -4.85 4.25
C ASP A 30 19.16 -3.32 4.14
N LEU A 31 18.01 -2.67 3.87
CA LEU A 31 17.89 -1.20 3.81
C LEU A 31 18.26 -0.50 5.13
N ARG A 32 18.31 -1.24 6.25
CA ARG A 32 18.67 -0.72 7.57
C ARG A 32 20.15 -0.88 7.90
N SER A 33 20.95 -1.42 6.99
CA SER A 33 22.41 -1.60 7.15
C SER A 33 23.14 -0.87 6.02
N PRO A 34 23.77 0.28 6.30
CA PRO A 34 24.59 1.01 5.34
C PRO A 34 25.70 0.15 4.73
N GLU A 35 26.34 -0.71 5.53
CA GLU A 35 27.40 -1.60 5.06
C GLU A 35 26.87 -2.62 4.06
N SER A 36 25.67 -3.20 4.32
CA SER A 36 25.01 -4.13 3.42
C SER A 36 24.66 -3.45 2.09
N LEU A 37 24.17 -2.21 2.14
CA LEU A 37 23.86 -1.41 0.95
C LEU A 37 25.11 -1.10 0.15
N HIS A 38 26.15 -0.57 0.76
CA HIS A 38 27.40 -0.27 0.06
C HIS A 38 28.01 -1.48 -0.64
N ALA A 39 28.03 -2.63 0.04
CA ALA A 39 28.56 -3.87 -0.53
C ALA A 39 27.70 -4.37 -1.71
N ALA A 40 26.38 -4.38 -1.55
CA ALA A 40 25.47 -4.92 -2.57
C ALA A 40 25.32 -4.00 -3.81
N LEU A 41 25.52 -2.70 -3.66
CA LEU A 41 25.31 -1.69 -4.69
C LEU A 41 26.60 -1.17 -5.35
N ALA A 42 27.76 -1.61 -4.91
CA ALA A 42 29.07 -1.11 -5.38
C ALA A 42 29.22 -1.11 -6.91
N ASP A 43 28.78 -2.19 -7.56
CA ASP A 43 28.87 -2.39 -9.02
C ASP A 43 27.54 -2.12 -9.76
N LEU A 44 26.50 -1.76 -9.04
CA LEU A 44 25.20 -1.49 -9.64
C LEU A 44 25.12 -0.02 -10.09
N ARG A 45 24.63 0.20 -11.31
CA ARG A 45 24.49 1.55 -11.91
C ARG A 45 23.04 1.79 -12.34
N PRO A 46 22.08 1.86 -11.39
CA PRO A 46 20.69 2.11 -11.74
C PRO A 46 20.51 3.53 -12.26
N THR A 47 19.65 3.67 -13.26
CA THR A 47 19.23 5.00 -13.77
C THR A 47 17.98 5.51 -13.04
N HIS A 48 17.16 4.60 -12.52
CA HIS A 48 15.93 4.93 -11.81
C HIS A 48 15.82 4.11 -10.53
N VAL A 49 15.27 4.72 -9.50
CA VAL A 49 15.01 4.08 -8.21
C VAL A 49 13.52 4.24 -7.88
N PHE A 50 12.84 3.14 -7.59
CA PHE A 50 11.45 3.11 -7.14
C PHE A 50 11.44 2.64 -5.70
N PHE A 51 11.28 3.56 -4.77
CA PHE A 51 11.32 3.28 -3.33
C PHE A 51 9.91 3.08 -2.79
N THR A 52 9.58 1.84 -2.47
CA THR A 52 8.24 1.44 -1.97
C THR A 52 8.30 0.74 -0.61
N ALA A 53 9.47 0.75 0.03
CA ALA A 53 9.68 0.06 1.30
C ALA A 53 9.36 0.96 2.50
N TRP A 54 8.80 0.36 3.55
CA TRP A 54 8.73 0.97 4.86
C TRP A 54 8.78 -0.11 5.96
N SER A 55 9.10 0.29 7.16
CA SER A 55 9.18 -0.59 8.31
C SER A 55 8.43 0.04 9.49
N ARG A 56 7.33 -0.61 9.92
CA ARG A 56 6.57 -0.15 11.09
C ARG A 56 7.41 -0.30 12.35
N GLN A 57 7.41 0.74 13.17
CA GLN A 57 8.00 0.77 14.50
C GLN A 57 6.92 1.04 15.54
N GLU A 58 7.27 1.00 16.84
CA GLU A 58 6.32 1.18 17.94
C GLU A 58 5.94 2.65 18.13
N THR A 59 6.85 3.58 17.82
CA THR A 59 6.63 5.02 17.99
C THR A 59 6.90 5.78 16.70
N GLU A 60 6.28 6.97 16.53
CA GLU A 60 6.54 7.80 15.34
C GLU A 60 7.99 8.29 15.27
N ALA A 61 8.61 8.59 16.40
CA ALA A 61 10.03 8.95 16.43
C ALA A 61 10.94 7.83 15.89
N GLU A 62 10.62 6.58 16.19
CA GLU A 62 11.34 5.43 15.63
C GLU A 62 10.98 5.18 14.16
N ASN A 63 9.71 5.37 13.78
CA ASN A 63 9.30 5.35 12.37
C ASN A 63 10.12 6.35 11.56
N ILE A 64 10.27 7.59 12.04
CA ILE A 64 11.07 8.64 11.40
C ILE A 64 12.51 8.17 11.28
N ARG A 65 13.14 7.79 12.39
CA ARG A 65 14.54 7.39 12.40
C ARG A 65 14.85 6.24 11.43
N VAL A 66 14.00 5.20 11.42
CA VAL A 66 14.23 4.00 10.62
C VAL A 66 13.89 4.24 9.15
N ASN A 67 12.72 4.84 8.86
CA ASN A 67 12.26 4.96 7.47
C ASN A 67 12.98 6.08 6.71
N ALA A 68 13.28 7.22 7.34
CA ALA A 68 14.15 8.24 6.74
C ALA A 68 15.57 7.70 6.54
N GLY A 69 16.11 6.95 7.54
CA GLY A 69 17.40 6.29 7.43
C GLY A 69 17.50 5.36 6.22
N MET A 70 16.47 4.56 5.94
CA MET A 70 16.46 3.66 4.77
C MET A 70 16.55 4.43 3.44
N VAL A 71 15.86 5.58 3.32
CA VAL A 71 15.94 6.43 2.11
C VAL A 71 17.32 7.08 2.00
N ARG A 72 17.77 7.72 3.08
CA ARG A 72 19.09 8.37 3.14
C ARG A 72 20.23 7.42 2.78
N ASP A 73 20.28 6.26 3.43
CA ASP A 73 21.40 5.33 3.30
C ASP A 73 21.42 4.66 1.91
N LEU A 74 20.25 4.36 1.32
CA LEU A 74 20.16 3.91 -0.06
C LEU A 74 20.66 4.97 -1.05
N LEU A 75 20.20 6.21 -0.90
CA LEU A 75 20.58 7.30 -1.81
C LEU A 75 22.04 7.74 -1.61
N ALA A 76 22.58 7.65 -0.39
CA ALA A 76 23.99 7.87 -0.13
C ALA A 76 24.89 6.80 -0.78
N ALA A 77 24.43 5.55 -0.88
CA ALA A 77 25.17 4.50 -1.56
C ALA A 77 25.13 4.63 -3.10
N LEU A 78 24.04 5.14 -3.67
CA LEU A 78 23.86 5.24 -5.12
C LEU A 78 24.23 6.62 -5.69
N GLY A 79 23.97 7.70 -4.97
CA GLY A 79 24.11 9.08 -5.46
C GLY A 79 25.52 9.42 -5.97
N PRO A 80 26.60 9.10 -5.21
CA PRO A 80 27.98 9.39 -5.63
C PRO A 80 28.41 8.70 -6.94
N GLN A 81 27.68 7.66 -7.36
CA GLN A 81 27.97 6.94 -8.61
C GLN A 81 27.55 7.74 -9.86
N GLY A 82 26.66 8.75 -9.72
CA GLY A 82 26.23 9.61 -10.81
C GLY A 82 25.37 8.93 -11.89
N SER A 83 24.89 7.70 -11.66
CA SER A 83 24.06 6.96 -12.63
C SER A 83 22.57 7.25 -12.47
N VAL A 84 22.13 7.60 -11.25
CA VAL A 84 20.70 7.84 -10.95
C VAL A 84 20.23 9.11 -11.64
N ARG A 85 19.13 9.02 -12.36
CA ARG A 85 18.47 10.13 -13.07
C ARG A 85 17.16 10.53 -12.40
N HIS A 86 16.42 9.55 -11.84
CA HIS A 86 15.15 9.78 -11.19
C HIS A 86 14.93 8.83 -10.00
N VAL A 87 14.30 9.35 -8.96
CA VAL A 87 13.85 8.58 -7.79
C VAL A 87 12.36 8.82 -7.55
N ALA A 88 11.57 7.75 -7.59
CA ALA A 88 10.15 7.75 -7.22
C ALA A 88 9.99 7.20 -5.80
N LEU A 89 9.36 7.99 -4.92
CA LEU A 89 9.09 7.63 -3.53
C LEU A 89 7.59 7.42 -3.33
N VAL A 90 7.18 6.28 -2.75
CA VAL A 90 5.80 6.04 -2.33
C VAL A 90 5.62 6.48 -0.89
N THR A 91 4.63 7.35 -0.69
CA THR A 91 4.11 7.79 0.61
C THR A 91 2.58 7.59 0.65
N GLY A 92 1.85 8.32 1.48
CA GLY A 92 0.39 8.12 1.54
C GLY A 92 -0.35 9.14 2.40
N LEU A 93 -1.55 8.74 2.86
CA LEU A 93 -2.50 9.60 3.58
C LEU A 93 -1.97 10.26 4.84
N LYS A 94 -0.90 9.76 5.44
CA LYS A 94 -0.26 10.44 6.59
C LYS A 94 0.17 11.87 6.27
N HIS A 95 0.31 12.22 4.98
CA HIS A 95 0.53 13.60 4.58
C HIS A 95 -0.60 14.52 5.04
N TYR A 96 -1.85 14.01 5.04
CA TYR A 96 -3.07 14.76 5.34
C TYR A 96 -3.61 14.48 6.75
N LEU A 97 -3.34 13.30 7.30
CA LEU A 97 -3.92 12.82 8.55
C LEU A 97 -2.93 12.76 9.71
N GLY A 98 -1.64 12.99 9.44
CA GLY A 98 -0.59 12.81 10.45
C GLY A 98 -0.25 11.34 10.71
N PRO A 99 0.50 11.05 11.79
CA PRO A 99 0.82 9.69 12.22
C PRO A 99 -0.43 8.92 12.67
N PHE A 100 -0.33 7.59 12.83
CA PHE A 100 -1.47 6.76 13.24
C PHE A 100 -2.09 7.20 14.58
N GLU A 101 -1.27 7.70 15.48
CA GLU A 101 -1.69 8.19 16.79
C GLU A 101 -2.56 9.45 16.70
N ALA A 102 -2.48 10.19 15.60
CA ALA A 102 -3.29 11.38 15.35
C ALA A 102 -4.63 11.05 14.66
N TYR A 103 -4.82 9.84 14.16
CA TYR A 103 -6.05 9.45 13.47
C TYR A 103 -7.24 9.52 14.43
N GLY A 104 -8.28 10.24 14.02
CA GLY A 104 -9.48 10.46 14.84
C GLY A 104 -9.30 11.42 16.00
N GLN A 105 -8.16 12.11 16.09
CA GLN A 105 -7.93 13.18 17.06
C GLN A 105 -7.92 14.53 16.33
N GLY A 106 -8.68 15.48 16.86
CA GLY A 106 -8.79 16.82 16.26
C GLY A 106 -9.88 16.93 15.19
N ASP A 107 -9.79 17.97 14.39
CA ASP A 107 -10.73 18.24 13.31
C ASP A 107 -10.54 17.22 12.17
N VAL A 108 -11.66 16.74 11.66
CA VAL A 108 -11.66 15.88 10.46
C VAL A 108 -11.30 16.75 9.26
N PRO A 109 -10.21 16.44 8.52
CA PRO A 109 -9.85 17.23 7.35
C PRO A 109 -10.92 17.13 6.26
N ASP A 110 -11.11 18.23 5.54
CA ASP A 110 -11.99 18.27 4.38
C ASP A 110 -11.48 17.34 3.27
N THR A 111 -12.42 16.75 2.53
CA THR A 111 -12.14 15.98 1.32
C THR A 111 -12.75 16.65 0.09
N PRO A 112 -12.14 16.48 -1.12
CA PRO A 112 -10.99 15.61 -1.40
C PRO A 112 -9.67 16.15 -0.83
N PHE A 113 -8.73 15.26 -0.50
CA PHE A 113 -7.37 15.64 -0.14
C PHE A 113 -6.67 16.28 -1.33
N LEU A 114 -6.29 17.54 -1.20
CA LEU A 114 -5.69 18.32 -2.29
C LEU A 114 -4.17 18.07 -2.37
N GLU A 115 -3.64 17.97 -3.60
CA GLU A 115 -2.20 17.73 -3.83
C GLU A 115 -1.31 18.91 -3.41
N ASP A 116 -1.87 20.11 -3.29
CA ASP A 116 -1.20 21.35 -2.85
C ASP A 116 -1.35 21.63 -1.34
N ALA A 117 -2.03 20.74 -0.60
CA ALA A 117 -2.12 20.88 0.84
C ALA A 117 -0.74 20.90 1.49
N GLU A 118 -0.54 21.87 2.40
CA GLU A 118 0.69 21.99 3.16
C GLU A 118 0.88 20.80 4.11
N ARG A 119 2.13 20.59 4.54
CA ARG A 119 2.43 19.64 5.59
C ARG A 119 1.82 20.08 6.91
N LEU A 120 1.29 19.12 7.67
CA LEU A 120 0.85 19.36 9.03
C LEU A 120 2.04 19.69 9.95
N ASP A 121 1.80 20.49 10.97
CA ASP A 121 2.81 20.78 12.01
C ASP A 121 2.87 19.64 13.04
N VAL A 122 3.27 18.46 12.56
CA VAL A 122 3.41 17.24 13.36
C VAL A 122 4.60 16.41 12.88
N ASP A 123 5.19 15.65 13.76
CA ASP A 123 6.17 14.63 13.42
C ASP A 123 5.54 13.57 12.49
N ASN A 124 6.21 13.29 11.36
CA ASN A 124 5.68 12.38 10.35
C ASN A 124 6.81 11.74 9.55
N PHE A 125 6.87 10.41 9.57
CA PHE A 125 7.96 9.71 8.90
C PHE A 125 7.92 9.86 7.36
N TYR A 126 6.76 10.11 6.74
CA TYR A 126 6.71 10.43 5.30
C TYR A 126 7.38 11.76 4.99
N TYR A 127 7.20 12.76 5.85
CA TYR A 127 7.90 14.05 5.67
C TYR A 127 9.41 13.88 5.79
N ALA A 128 9.85 13.09 6.77
CA ALA A 128 11.27 12.80 6.94
C ALA A 128 11.86 12.00 5.75
N GLN A 129 11.11 11.07 5.15
CA GLN A 129 11.53 10.38 3.92
C GLN A 129 11.62 11.33 2.72
N GLU A 130 10.64 12.24 2.56
CA GLU A 130 10.65 13.27 1.52
C GLU A 130 11.85 14.22 1.70
N ASP A 131 12.16 14.65 2.92
CA ASP A 131 13.29 15.53 3.21
C ASP A 131 14.65 14.88 2.84
N GLU A 132 14.84 13.60 3.16
CA GLU A 132 16.03 12.85 2.73
C GLU A 132 16.09 12.71 1.19
N LEU A 133 14.97 12.48 0.54
CA LEU A 133 14.89 12.44 -0.93
C LEU A 133 15.28 13.79 -1.55
N PHE A 134 14.71 14.89 -1.04
CA PHE A 134 14.95 16.24 -1.57
C PHE A 134 16.41 16.67 -1.35
N ALA A 135 16.96 16.39 -0.17
CA ALA A 135 18.36 16.67 0.14
C ALA A 135 19.31 15.89 -0.79
N ALA A 136 19.04 14.59 -1.00
CA ALA A 136 19.85 13.77 -1.90
C ALA A 136 19.71 14.21 -3.37
N ALA A 137 18.52 14.59 -3.82
CA ALA A 137 18.30 15.11 -5.17
C ALA A 137 19.09 16.40 -5.41
N ALA A 138 19.10 17.31 -4.44
CA ALA A 138 19.89 18.54 -4.50
C ALA A 138 21.41 18.26 -4.51
N ALA A 139 21.85 17.27 -3.73
CA ALA A 139 23.27 16.94 -3.61
C ALA A 139 23.83 16.19 -4.84
N TYR A 140 23.04 15.30 -5.43
CA TYR A 140 23.49 14.38 -6.49
C TYR A 140 22.94 14.69 -7.89
N GLY A 141 22.00 15.64 -8.03
CA GLY A 141 21.53 16.15 -9.32
C GLY A 141 20.53 15.25 -10.06
N PHE A 142 19.83 14.34 -9.38
CA PHE A 142 18.75 13.57 -9.97
C PHE A 142 17.38 14.25 -9.77
N THR A 143 16.40 13.88 -10.59
CA THR A 143 15.01 14.33 -10.43
C THR A 143 14.22 13.38 -9.53
N TRP A 144 13.07 13.83 -9.03
CA TRP A 144 12.25 13.01 -8.14
C TRP A 144 10.76 13.17 -8.40
N SER A 145 9.98 12.20 -7.93
CA SER A 145 8.52 12.28 -7.77
C SER A 145 8.08 11.58 -6.48
N VAL A 146 7.01 12.08 -5.85
CA VAL A 146 6.40 11.48 -4.66
C VAL A 146 5.00 11.02 -5.02
N HIS A 147 4.65 9.81 -4.59
CA HIS A 147 3.37 9.16 -4.91
C HIS A 147 2.60 8.86 -3.61
N ARG A 148 1.62 9.71 -3.30
CA ARG A 148 0.76 9.60 -2.11
C ARG A 148 -0.41 8.69 -2.43
N SER A 149 -0.28 7.41 -2.07
CA SER A 149 -1.31 6.40 -2.26
C SER A 149 -1.98 6.04 -0.94
N HIS A 150 -3.17 5.44 -0.99
CA HIS A 150 -3.80 4.93 0.24
C HIS A 150 -4.65 3.70 -0.04
N THR A 151 -4.93 2.95 1.03
CA THR A 151 -5.71 1.70 0.97
C THR A 151 -5.32 0.90 -0.26
N VAL A 152 -4.00 0.60 -0.35
CA VAL A 152 -3.45 -0.07 -1.52
C VAL A 152 -3.95 -1.50 -1.56
N ILE A 153 -4.62 -1.86 -2.65
CA ILE A 153 -5.06 -3.22 -2.94
C ILE A 153 -4.16 -3.86 -3.99
N GLY A 154 -3.80 -5.10 -3.78
CA GLY A 154 -2.92 -5.82 -4.70
C GLY A 154 -2.62 -7.22 -4.20
N HIS A 155 -2.01 -8.01 -5.07
CA HIS A 155 -1.60 -9.36 -4.72
C HIS A 155 -0.32 -9.34 -3.89
N ALA A 156 -0.40 -9.84 -2.67
CA ALA A 156 0.77 -10.03 -1.80
C ALA A 156 0.53 -11.15 -0.79
N VAL A 157 1.60 -11.87 -0.44
CA VAL A 157 1.64 -12.84 0.64
C VAL A 157 2.71 -12.42 1.63
N GLY A 158 2.39 -12.46 2.92
CA GLY A 158 3.31 -12.03 3.97
C GLY A 158 3.40 -10.51 4.14
N ASN A 159 2.54 -9.74 3.48
CA ASN A 159 2.34 -8.33 3.75
C ASN A 159 1.21 -8.16 4.77
N ALA A 160 1.55 -7.68 5.95
CA ALA A 160 0.60 -7.48 7.05
C ALA A 160 -0.42 -6.34 6.80
N MET A 161 -0.33 -5.61 5.68
CA MET A 161 -1.21 -4.48 5.37
C MET A 161 -1.84 -4.66 3.99
N ASN A 162 -2.72 -5.64 3.88
CA ASN A 162 -3.44 -5.95 2.65
C ASN A 162 -4.93 -6.11 2.96
N LEU A 163 -5.70 -5.06 2.68
CA LEU A 163 -7.14 -5.05 2.86
C LEU A 163 -7.82 -6.19 2.07
N ALA A 164 -7.46 -6.37 0.80
CA ALA A 164 -8.13 -7.33 -0.07
C ALA A 164 -7.98 -8.76 0.44
N SER A 165 -6.76 -9.22 0.76
CA SER A 165 -6.54 -10.57 1.30
C SER A 165 -7.24 -10.76 2.65
N THR A 166 -7.18 -9.75 3.52
CA THR A 166 -7.83 -9.80 4.84
C THR A 166 -9.35 -9.98 4.71
N LEU A 167 -10.00 -9.25 3.82
CA LEU A 167 -11.45 -9.38 3.60
C LEU A 167 -11.83 -10.76 3.03
N VAL A 168 -11.01 -11.31 2.13
CA VAL A 168 -11.27 -12.64 1.57
C VAL A 168 -11.11 -13.74 2.63
N VAL A 169 -10.07 -13.65 3.46
CA VAL A 169 -9.87 -14.58 4.59
C VAL A 169 -11.00 -14.46 5.60
N TYR A 170 -11.40 -13.23 5.96
CA TYR A 170 -12.53 -12.98 6.85
C TYR A 170 -13.82 -13.65 6.32
N ALA A 171 -14.15 -13.43 5.05
CA ALA A 171 -15.31 -14.06 4.42
C ALA A 171 -15.22 -15.59 4.44
N GLY A 172 -14.06 -16.17 4.17
CA GLY A 172 -13.83 -17.63 4.25
C GLY A 172 -14.10 -18.20 5.63
N ILE A 173 -13.63 -17.51 6.68
CA ILE A 173 -13.88 -17.88 8.08
C ILE A 173 -15.37 -17.74 8.42
N GLN A 174 -16.02 -16.63 8.05
CA GLN A 174 -17.45 -16.43 8.30
C GLN A 174 -18.31 -17.50 7.61
N ARG A 175 -18.01 -17.83 6.34
CA ARG A 175 -18.67 -18.92 5.61
C ARG A 175 -18.53 -20.27 6.33
N ARG A 176 -17.34 -20.60 6.82
CA ARG A 176 -17.06 -21.85 7.54
C ARG A 176 -17.83 -21.93 8.85
N LEU A 177 -18.04 -20.79 9.52
CA LEU A 177 -18.78 -20.68 10.77
C LEU A 177 -20.30 -20.52 10.58
N GLY A 178 -20.80 -20.39 9.36
CA GLY A 178 -22.20 -20.11 9.06
C GLY A 178 -22.68 -18.75 9.60
N ARG A 179 -21.77 -17.75 9.61
CA ARG A 179 -22.02 -16.38 10.10
C ARG A 179 -22.10 -15.41 8.95
N PRO A 180 -22.80 -14.28 9.11
CA PRO A 180 -22.84 -13.24 8.10
C PRO A 180 -21.48 -12.53 7.94
N PHE A 181 -21.25 -11.96 6.78
CA PHE A 181 -20.12 -11.12 6.46
C PHE A 181 -20.46 -9.68 6.83
N VAL A 182 -20.26 -9.34 8.12
CA VAL A 182 -20.59 -8.04 8.68
C VAL A 182 -19.52 -7.04 8.28
N PHE A 183 -19.92 -5.84 7.81
CA PHE A 183 -18.97 -4.77 7.54
C PHE A 183 -18.31 -4.30 8.85
N PRO A 184 -16.97 -4.44 9.00
CA PRO A 184 -16.32 -4.20 10.29
C PRO A 184 -16.00 -2.73 10.56
N GLY A 185 -16.24 -1.86 9.59
CA GLY A 185 -15.83 -0.46 9.62
C GLY A 185 -16.88 0.48 10.20
N SER A 186 -16.56 1.77 10.14
CA SER A 186 -17.41 2.85 10.63
C SER A 186 -18.62 3.09 9.74
N ARG A 187 -19.64 3.77 10.30
CA ARG A 187 -20.78 4.27 9.54
C ARG A 187 -20.34 5.31 8.50
N ALA A 188 -19.35 6.14 8.81
CA ALA A 188 -18.81 7.12 7.89
C ALA A 188 -18.20 6.46 6.64
N GLN A 189 -17.42 5.39 6.82
CA GLN A 189 -16.88 4.61 5.69
C GLN A 189 -17.96 3.85 4.92
N TRP A 190 -18.98 3.32 5.60
CA TRP A 190 -20.08 2.61 4.94
C TRP A 190 -20.91 3.50 4.03
N ASP A 191 -21.30 4.67 4.52
CA ASP A 191 -22.20 5.60 3.83
C ASP A 191 -21.45 6.62 2.99
N GLY A 192 -20.21 6.96 3.35
CA GLY A 192 -19.34 7.91 2.70
C GLY A 192 -18.80 7.43 1.36
N VAL A 193 -18.18 8.33 0.63
CA VAL A 193 -17.46 8.04 -0.61
C VAL A 193 -16.00 7.76 -0.30
N VAL A 194 -15.45 6.72 -0.91
CA VAL A 194 -14.02 6.36 -0.76
C VAL A 194 -13.42 6.03 -2.11
N ASP A 195 -12.13 6.25 -2.26
CA ASP A 195 -11.32 5.73 -3.34
C ASP A 195 -10.23 4.79 -2.77
N LEU A 196 -9.64 4.00 -3.63
CA LEU A 196 -8.58 3.04 -3.29
C LEU A 196 -7.48 3.13 -4.35
N THR A 197 -6.34 2.53 -4.05
CA THR A 197 -5.23 2.45 -4.98
C THR A 197 -4.94 0.99 -5.37
N ASP A 198 -5.04 0.66 -6.64
CA ASP A 198 -4.53 -0.60 -7.18
C ASP A 198 -2.99 -0.55 -7.28
N ALA A 199 -2.31 -1.58 -6.79
CA ALA A 199 -0.85 -1.63 -6.78
C ALA A 199 -0.24 -1.61 -8.20
N GLY A 200 -0.95 -2.15 -9.19
CA GLY A 200 -0.55 -2.10 -10.59
C GLY A 200 -0.65 -0.69 -11.13
N LEU A 201 -1.77 0.00 -10.90
CA LEU A 201 -1.93 1.40 -11.28
C LEU A 201 -0.89 2.31 -10.60
N LEU A 202 -0.59 2.08 -9.32
CA LEU A 202 0.46 2.81 -8.63
C LEU A 202 1.83 2.61 -9.29
N ALA A 203 2.14 1.39 -9.70
CA ALA A 203 3.39 1.09 -10.40
C ALA A 203 3.44 1.77 -11.79
N ASP A 204 2.34 1.76 -12.53
CA ASP A 204 2.24 2.44 -13.83
C ASP A 204 2.38 3.96 -13.68
N HIS A 205 1.78 4.54 -12.62
CA HIS A 205 1.90 5.97 -12.34
C HIS A 205 3.35 6.36 -11.98
N GLN A 206 4.05 5.54 -11.20
CA GLN A 206 5.46 5.78 -10.90
C GLN A 206 6.32 5.72 -12.17
N LEU A 207 6.07 4.73 -13.04
CA LEU A 207 6.78 4.61 -14.32
C LEU A 207 6.50 5.82 -15.23
N TRP A 208 5.24 6.24 -15.34
CA TRP A 208 4.84 7.42 -16.08
C TRP A 208 5.56 8.67 -15.57
N ALA A 209 5.55 8.93 -14.27
CA ALA A 209 6.20 10.10 -13.69
C ALA A 209 7.72 10.08 -13.88
N ALA A 210 8.34 8.90 -13.77
CA ALA A 210 9.78 8.74 -13.96
C ALA A 210 10.23 8.93 -15.44
N THR A 211 9.30 8.88 -16.39
CA THR A 211 9.57 9.03 -17.83
C THR A 211 8.93 10.26 -18.47
N THR A 212 8.24 11.08 -17.67
CA THR A 212 7.58 12.32 -18.09
C THR A 212 8.35 13.53 -17.52
N PRO A 213 9.07 14.31 -18.32
CA PRO A 213 9.88 15.42 -17.82
C PRO A 213 9.08 16.44 -17.00
N GLU A 214 7.84 16.69 -17.36
CA GLU A 214 6.95 17.67 -16.71
C GLU A 214 6.45 17.18 -15.34
N ALA A 215 6.56 15.88 -15.04
CA ALA A 215 6.17 15.28 -13.77
C ALA A 215 7.29 15.33 -12.70
N THR A 216 8.47 15.83 -13.06
CA THR A 216 9.62 15.89 -12.15
C THR A 216 9.44 16.98 -11.08
N GLY A 217 10.00 16.74 -9.88
CA GLY A 217 9.92 17.66 -8.76
C GLY A 217 8.50 17.81 -8.18
N THR A 218 7.65 16.80 -8.35
CA THR A 218 6.23 16.90 -8.02
C THR A 218 5.76 15.76 -7.11
N ALA A 219 4.89 16.10 -6.17
CA ALA A 219 4.13 15.13 -5.37
C ALA A 219 2.71 14.98 -5.97
N PHE A 220 2.28 13.73 -6.12
CA PHE A 220 0.99 13.35 -6.69
C PHE A 220 0.19 12.51 -5.71
N ASN A 221 -1.12 12.70 -5.68
CA ASN A 221 -2.02 11.67 -5.19
C ASN A 221 -2.20 10.58 -6.25
N VAL A 222 -2.31 9.34 -5.81
CA VAL A 222 -2.49 8.21 -6.73
C VAL A 222 -3.59 7.30 -6.23
N VAL A 223 -4.73 7.31 -6.92
CA VAL A 223 -5.90 6.46 -6.67
C VAL A 223 -6.46 5.92 -7.99
N ASN A 224 -7.36 4.96 -7.92
CA ASN A 224 -7.88 4.21 -9.08
C ASN A 224 -8.59 5.08 -10.14
N GLY A 225 -9.10 6.25 -9.73
CA GLY A 225 -9.82 7.16 -10.62
C GLY A 225 -11.32 6.96 -10.65
N ASP A 226 -11.85 5.93 -9.96
CA ASP A 226 -13.25 5.83 -9.57
C ASP A 226 -13.43 6.10 -8.07
N VAL A 227 -14.69 6.24 -7.66
CA VAL A 227 -15.09 6.35 -6.26
C VAL A 227 -16.17 5.33 -5.97
N VAL A 228 -16.12 4.76 -4.78
CA VAL A 228 -17.07 3.73 -4.34
C VAL A 228 -17.71 4.09 -2.99
N ARG A 229 -18.79 3.40 -2.66
CA ARG A 229 -19.37 3.38 -1.33
C ARG A 229 -19.40 1.94 -0.86
N TRP A 230 -18.88 1.66 0.34
CA TRP A 230 -18.84 0.30 0.85
C TRP A 230 -20.24 -0.35 0.90
N ARG A 231 -21.28 0.39 1.23
CA ARG A 231 -22.67 -0.13 1.23
C ARG A 231 -23.16 -0.66 -0.14
N ARG A 232 -22.50 -0.25 -1.24
CA ARG A 232 -22.80 -0.76 -2.60
C ARG A 232 -21.83 -1.86 -3.01
N LEU A 233 -20.58 -1.74 -2.62
CA LEU A 233 -19.52 -2.69 -2.97
C LEU A 233 -19.61 -3.96 -2.14
N TRP A 234 -19.92 -3.83 -0.84
CA TRP A 234 -19.95 -4.94 0.11
C TRP A 234 -20.87 -6.09 -0.28
N PRO A 235 -22.14 -5.85 -0.68
CA PRO A 235 -23.01 -6.93 -1.15
C PRO A 235 -22.48 -7.64 -2.40
N ARG A 236 -21.80 -6.92 -3.30
CA ARG A 236 -21.22 -7.51 -4.51
C ARG A 236 -20.00 -8.37 -4.19
N LEU A 237 -19.15 -7.88 -3.28
CA LEU A 237 -18.02 -8.66 -2.77
C LEU A 237 -18.51 -9.92 -2.04
N ALA A 238 -19.51 -9.79 -1.17
CA ALA A 238 -20.11 -10.90 -0.44
C ALA A 238 -20.70 -11.95 -1.39
N ALA A 239 -21.45 -11.53 -2.43
CA ALA A 239 -21.98 -12.42 -3.43
C ALA A 239 -20.88 -13.19 -4.18
N HIS A 240 -19.79 -12.53 -4.53
CA HIS A 240 -18.63 -13.15 -5.18
C HIS A 240 -17.88 -14.13 -4.24
N LEU A 241 -17.89 -13.84 -2.94
CA LEU A 241 -17.29 -14.69 -1.89
C LEU A 241 -18.23 -15.81 -1.42
N GLY A 242 -19.51 -15.79 -1.78
CA GLY A 242 -20.50 -16.79 -1.39
C GLY A 242 -20.88 -16.71 0.10
N VAL A 243 -21.05 -15.49 0.63
CA VAL A 243 -21.44 -15.21 2.01
C VAL A 243 -22.58 -14.20 2.07
N GLU A 244 -23.38 -14.22 3.13
CA GLU A 244 -24.46 -13.24 3.34
C GLU A 244 -23.86 -11.90 3.82
N PRO A 245 -24.11 -10.77 3.13
CA PRO A 245 -23.65 -9.46 3.53
C PRO A 245 -24.49 -8.87 4.66
N GLU A 246 -23.84 -8.22 5.60
CA GLU A 246 -24.49 -7.40 6.63
C GLU A 246 -23.76 -6.06 6.75
N GLY A 247 -24.51 -4.97 7.01
CA GLY A 247 -23.97 -3.64 7.23
C GLY A 247 -23.27 -3.50 8.59
N PRO A 248 -22.70 -2.32 8.87
CA PRO A 248 -22.07 -2.08 10.16
C PRO A 248 -23.10 -2.13 11.30
N THR A 249 -22.71 -2.69 12.43
CA THR A 249 -23.50 -2.73 13.65
C THR A 249 -23.50 -1.38 14.36
N ASP A 250 -24.49 -1.12 15.23
CA ASP A 250 -24.57 0.12 16.00
C ASP A 250 -23.37 0.31 16.95
N VAL A 251 -22.84 -0.79 17.45
CA VAL A 251 -21.59 -0.80 18.20
C VAL A 251 -20.50 -1.39 17.33
N PRO A 252 -19.41 -0.65 17.06
CA PRO A 252 -18.31 -1.14 16.22
C PRO A 252 -17.79 -2.50 16.72
N GLN A 253 -17.61 -3.44 15.79
CA GLN A 253 -17.05 -4.75 16.05
C GLN A 253 -15.77 -4.94 15.25
N PRO A 254 -14.62 -4.50 15.77
CA PRO A 254 -13.35 -4.63 15.08
C PRO A 254 -13.03 -6.10 14.77
N LEU A 255 -12.40 -6.34 13.63
CA LEU A 255 -11.97 -7.67 13.20
C LEU A 255 -10.99 -8.31 14.19
N GLU A 256 -10.14 -7.52 14.84
CA GLU A 256 -9.26 -8.05 15.91
C GLU A 256 -10.05 -8.76 17.02
N GLN A 257 -11.23 -8.24 17.37
CA GLN A 257 -12.09 -8.86 18.37
C GLN A 257 -12.90 -10.03 17.79
N GLN A 258 -13.50 -9.84 16.59
CA GLN A 258 -14.31 -10.86 15.95
C GLN A 258 -13.51 -12.12 15.59
N MET A 259 -12.24 -11.94 15.19
CA MET A 259 -11.35 -13.01 14.72
C MET A 259 -10.41 -13.52 15.82
N ALA A 260 -10.62 -13.12 17.07
CA ALA A 260 -9.89 -13.71 18.19
C ALA A 260 -10.11 -15.23 18.22
N GLY A 261 -9.04 -16.02 18.12
CA GLY A 261 -9.10 -17.48 18.06
C GLY A 261 -9.44 -18.06 16.69
N ALA A 262 -9.42 -17.30 15.62
CA ALA A 262 -9.68 -17.80 14.27
C ALA A 262 -8.57 -18.72 13.71
N ASP A 263 -7.42 -18.81 14.38
CA ASP A 263 -6.29 -19.64 13.93
C ASP A 263 -6.69 -21.13 13.70
N GLN A 264 -7.52 -21.70 14.59
CA GLN A 264 -7.97 -23.08 14.42
C GLN A 264 -8.91 -23.23 13.22
N VAL A 265 -9.83 -22.27 13.03
CA VAL A 265 -10.74 -22.29 11.87
C VAL A 265 -9.95 -22.15 10.57
N TRP A 266 -8.91 -21.32 10.58
CA TRP A 266 -8.00 -21.19 9.44
C TRP A 266 -7.24 -22.50 9.18
N ALA A 267 -6.69 -23.13 10.20
CA ALA A 267 -6.00 -24.43 10.06
C ALA A 267 -6.91 -25.50 9.47
N ASP A 268 -8.17 -25.54 9.87
CA ASP A 268 -9.18 -26.47 9.32
C ASP A 268 -9.45 -26.15 7.83
N LEU A 269 -9.58 -24.89 7.45
CA LEU A 269 -9.74 -24.45 6.06
C LEU A 269 -8.50 -24.78 5.20
N VAL A 270 -7.30 -24.60 5.75
CA VAL A 270 -6.04 -24.99 5.07
C VAL A 270 -6.06 -26.48 4.77
N ALA A 271 -6.41 -27.31 5.74
CA ALA A 271 -6.46 -28.76 5.57
C ALA A 271 -7.57 -29.19 4.59
N GLU A 272 -8.76 -28.60 4.68
CA GLU A 272 -9.93 -28.96 3.87
C GLU A 272 -9.74 -28.58 2.39
N HIS A 273 -9.19 -27.40 2.13
CA HIS A 273 -9.02 -26.85 0.77
C HIS A 273 -7.61 -27.00 0.19
N GLY A 274 -6.65 -27.55 0.95
CA GLY A 274 -5.26 -27.68 0.52
C GLY A 274 -4.59 -26.34 0.23
N LEU A 275 -4.85 -25.34 1.09
CA LEU A 275 -4.29 -24.00 0.91
C LEU A 275 -2.78 -24.03 1.12
N VAL A 276 -2.08 -23.14 0.40
CA VAL A 276 -0.61 -23.12 0.38
C VAL A 276 0.02 -22.31 1.51
N GLU A 277 -0.75 -21.43 2.17
CA GLU A 277 -0.25 -20.61 3.28
C GLU A 277 -0.96 -20.94 4.59
N PRO A 278 -0.29 -21.68 5.49
CA PRO A 278 -0.89 -22.08 6.76
C PRO A 278 -0.87 -20.98 7.84
N ASP A 279 0.01 -19.99 7.75
CA ASP A 279 0.08 -18.89 8.73
C ASP A 279 -0.94 -17.81 8.39
N LEU A 280 -2.03 -17.75 9.19
CA LEU A 280 -3.09 -16.76 9.06
C LEU A 280 -2.56 -15.32 9.02
N ARG A 281 -1.51 -15.01 9.77
CA ARG A 281 -0.92 -13.66 9.87
C ARG A 281 -0.19 -13.23 8.60
N ARG A 282 0.07 -14.16 7.69
CA ARG A 282 0.68 -13.85 6.39
C ARG A 282 -0.34 -13.51 5.31
N VAL A 283 -1.62 -13.82 5.53
CA VAL A 283 -2.72 -13.57 4.58
C VAL A 283 -3.77 -12.60 5.11
N ALA A 284 -3.81 -12.34 6.42
CA ALA A 284 -4.75 -11.41 7.04
C ALA A 284 -4.08 -10.51 8.07
N SER A 285 -4.54 -9.26 8.15
CA SER A 285 -4.15 -8.28 9.15
C SER A 285 -5.39 -7.55 9.66
N TRP A 286 -5.91 -8.03 10.77
CA TRP A 286 -7.15 -7.50 11.34
C TRP A 286 -7.03 -6.04 11.73
N TRP A 287 -6.02 -5.69 12.52
CA TRP A 287 -5.77 -4.31 12.99
C TRP A 287 -5.64 -3.29 11.85
N HIS A 288 -5.00 -3.67 10.75
CA HIS A 288 -4.82 -2.78 9.61
C HIS A 288 -6.14 -2.52 8.88
N THR A 289 -6.92 -3.59 8.67
CA THR A 289 -8.25 -3.47 8.06
C THR A 289 -9.21 -2.69 8.95
N ASP A 290 -9.15 -2.89 10.27
CA ASP A 290 -9.90 -2.08 11.25
C ASP A 290 -9.50 -0.61 11.18
N ALA A 291 -8.20 -0.30 11.08
CA ALA A 291 -7.71 1.07 10.92
C ALA A 291 -8.16 1.72 9.60
N ASP A 292 -8.18 0.96 8.51
CA ASP A 292 -8.61 1.47 7.20
C ASP A 292 -10.12 1.69 7.13
N LEU A 293 -10.91 0.71 7.55
CA LEU A 293 -12.37 0.78 7.45
C LEU A 293 -13.03 1.50 8.63
N GLY A 294 -12.30 1.67 9.73
CA GLY A 294 -12.79 2.36 10.93
C GLY A 294 -12.66 3.87 10.90
N ARG A 295 -12.14 4.49 9.82
CA ARG A 295 -12.04 5.95 9.72
C ARG A 295 -13.43 6.59 9.81
N GLU A 296 -13.55 7.63 10.64
CA GLU A 296 -14.82 8.34 10.86
C GLU A 296 -15.02 9.50 9.85
N MET A 297 -14.60 9.28 8.59
CA MET A 297 -14.64 10.27 7.52
C MET A 297 -14.70 9.62 6.15
N GLU A 298 -15.09 10.38 5.13
CA GLU A 298 -14.85 10.02 3.73
C GLU A 298 -13.36 10.05 3.42
N VAL A 299 -12.94 9.29 2.42
CA VAL A 299 -11.52 9.26 2.00
C VAL A 299 -11.48 9.35 0.48
N ILE A 300 -11.22 10.54 -0.02
CA ILE A 300 -11.13 10.85 -1.46
C ILE A 300 -9.91 11.73 -1.68
N ALA A 301 -9.15 11.43 -2.72
CA ALA A 301 -7.96 12.19 -3.09
C ALA A 301 -8.12 12.86 -4.46
N ASP A 302 -7.74 14.13 -4.56
CA ASP A 302 -7.63 14.83 -5.83
C ASP A 302 -6.40 14.36 -6.61
N MET A 303 -6.55 14.14 -7.92
CA MET A 303 -5.48 13.76 -8.86
C MET A 303 -5.30 14.79 -9.98
N THR A 304 -5.63 16.04 -9.74
CA THR A 304 -5.64 17.07 -10.78
C THR A 304 -4.26 17.25 -11.43
N ARG A 305 -3.17 17.23 -10.66
CA ARG A 305 -1.82 17.43 -11.21
C ARG A 305 -1.45 16.40 -12.27
N SER A 306 -1.59 15.12 -11.96
CA SER A 306 -1.27 14.07 -12.93
C SER A 306 -2.20 14.09 -14.13
N ARG A 307 -3.49 14.40 -13.94
CA ARG A 307 -4.47 14.54 -15.03
C ARG A 307 -4.13 15.67 -15.97
N LEU A 308 -3.75 16.85 -15.46
CA LEU A 308 -3.34 18.00 -16.27
C LEU A 308 -2.04 17.73 -17.05
N LEU A 309 -1.17 16.86 -16.55
CA LEU A 309 0.05 16.41 -17.21
C LEU A 309 -0.18 15.22 -18.18
N GLY A 310 -1.44 14.82 -18.39
CA GLY A 310 -1.80 13.82 -19.39
C GLY A 310 -1.85 12.37 -18.85
N TRP A 311 -1.79 12.14 -17.55
CA TRP A 311 -2.02 10.81 -16.99
C TRP A 311 -3.47 10.39 -17.18
N THR A 312 -3.68 9.26 -17.85
CA THR A 312 -5.03 8.71 -18.16
C THR A 312 -5.30 7.37 -17.50
N GLY A 313 -4.38 6.88 -16.66
CA GLY A 313 -4.53 5.59 -15.98
C GLY A 313 -5.81 5.55 -15.15
N TYR A 314 -6.49 4.41 -15.20
CA TYR A 314 -7.76 4.15 -14.52
C TYR A 314 -7.90 2.67 -14.22
N VAL A 315 -8.37 2.35 -13.03
CA VAL A 315 -8.75 0.98 -12.62
C VAL A 315 -10.12 1.03 -11.96
N SER A 316 -11.01 0.11 -12.31
CA SER A 316 -12.25 -0.05 -11.55
C SER A 316 -11.96 -0.76 -10.25
N THR A 317 -12.17 -0.09 -9.12
CA THR A 317 -11.97 -0.62 -7.76
C THR A 317 -12.73 -1.93 -7.54
N GLU A 318 -13.99 -1.99 -7.98
CA GLU A 318 -14.79 -3.22 -7.87
C GLU A 318 -14.13 -4.38 -8.64
N ARG A 319 -13.75 -4.15 -9.91
CA ARG A 319 -13.14 -5.21 -10.74
C ARG A 319 -11.77 -5.64 -10.19
N ALA A 320 -11.00 -4.71 -9.68
CA ALA A 320 -9.71 -5.01 -9.05
C ALA A 320 -9.88 -5.91 -7.82
N LEU A 321 -10.81 -5.58 -6.93
CA LEU A 321 -11.10 -6.40 -5.75
C LEU A 321 -11.61 -7.80 -6.12
N LEU A 322 -12.58 -7.91 -7.04
CA LEU A 322 -13.09 -9.21 -7.46
C LEU A 322 -12.02 -10.04 -8.17
N GLY A 323 -11.20 -9.42 -9.02
CA GLY A 323 -10.07 -10.09 -9.68
C GLY A 323 -9.00 -10.58 -8.71
N LEU A 324 -8.77 -9.85 -7.60
CA LEU A 324 -7.87 -10.32 -6.53
C LEU A 324 -8.43 -11.53 -5.81
N VAL A 325 -9.74 -11.59 -5.54
CA VAL A 325 -10.40 -12.78 -4.98
C VAL A 325 -10.15 -13.99 -5.88
N ASP A 326 -10.41 -13.84 -7.19
CA ASP A 326 -10.24 -14.93 -8.16
C ASP A 326 -8.78 -15.39 -8.22
N ARG A 327 -7.83 -14.46 -8.18
CA ARG A 327 -6.40 -14.76 -8.15
C ARG A 327 -5.98 -15.50 -6.88
N TYR A 328 -6.41 -15.04 -5.71
CA TYR A 328 -6.12 -15.71 -4.44
C TYR A 328 -6.67 -17.14 -4.37
N ARG A 329 -7.86 -17.37 -4.96
CA ARG A 329 -8.45 -18.71 -5.09
C ARG A 329 -7.65 -19.59 -6.05
N ALA A 330 -7.31 -19.07 -7.24
CA ALA A 330 -6.53 -19.81 -8.23
C ALA A 330 -5.14 -20.23 -7.71
N GLU A 331 -4.54 -19.41 -6.87
CA GLU A 331 -3.27 -19.70 -6.21
C GLU A 331 -3.42 -20.50 -4.91
N ARG A 332 -4.64 -20.89 -4.55
CA ARG A 332 -4.97 -21.62 -3.31
C ARG A 332 -4.45 -20.91 -2.05
N LEU A 333 -4.52 -19.62 -2.02
CA LEU A 333 -4.20 -18.80 -0.85
C LEU A 333 -5.42 -18.63 0.06
N VAL A 334 -6.62 -18.77 -0.52
CA VAL A 334 -7.91 -18.68 0.18
C VAL A 334 -8.89 -19.73 -0.38
N PRO A 335 -9.94 -20.12 0.37
CA PRO A 335 -10.93 -21.11 -0.06
C PRO A 335 -11.89 -20.60 -1.14
#